data_c9f457cf67581d7c244fe17aa60f19f8
#
_entry.id   c9f457cf67581d7c244fe17aa60f19f8
#
_cell.length_a   1.000
_cell.length_b   1.000
_cell.length_c   1.000
_cell.angle_alpha   90.00
_cell.angle_beta   90.00
_cell.angle_gamma   90.00
#
_symmetry.space_group_name_H-M   'P 1'
#
loop_
_entity.id
_entity.type
_entity.pdbx_description
1 polymer ?
#
loop_
_entity_poly.entity_id
_entity_poly.type
_entity_poly.pdbx_seq_one_letter_code
_entity_poly.pdbx_strand_id
1 'polypeptide(L)'
;AGVDVKIDTNGSFPEHLESLIDDELIDYVAMDVKAPLDFDSYTRSAGISDRRTLDRVRDCIDLLLEGRVDYEFRTTVVPALHRASDLELIAEQIKGARKFVIQNFIPRDPIDPSFEDETSYNEERLDEFKELFRKSVEECLVRG
;
A
#
# COMPACT_ATOMS: atom_id res chain seq x y z
N ALA A 1 -6.24 1.05 -28.40
CA ALA A 1 -5.67 2.37 -28.22
C ALA A 1 -6.76 3.34 -27.82
N GLY A 2 -6.53 4.22 -26.89
CA GLY A 2 -7.46 5.25 -26.48
C GLY A 2 -8.20 5.01 -25.17
N VAL A 3 -8.00 3.86 -24.51
CA VAL A 3 -8.54 3.59 -23.19
C VAL A 3 -7.40 3.29 -22.23
N ASP A 4 -7.30 4.09 -21.16
CA ASP A 4 -6.32 3.84 -20.11
C ASP A 4 -6.80 2.69 -19.23
N VAL A 5 -5.93 1.73 -18.97
CA VAL A 5 -6.22 0.57 -18.13
C VAL A 5 -5.48 0.70 -16.82
N LYS A 6 -6.23 0.81 -15.73
CA LYS A 6 -5.70 0.82 -14.37
C LYS A 6 -6.06 -0.48 -13.68
N ILE A 7 -5.11 -1.09 -12.99
CA ILE A 7 -5.39 -2.25 -12.16
C ILE A 7 -5.04 -1.97 -10.70
N ASP A 8 -5.82 -2.57 -9.82
CA ASP A 8 -5.56 -2.62 -8.39
C ASP A 8 -5.03 -4.01 -8.06
N THR A 9 -3.98 -4.09 -7.24
CA THR A 9 -3.39 -5.38 -6.87
C THR A 9 -2.99 -5.39 -5.40
N ASN A 10 -3.03 -6.58 -4.80
CA ASN A 10 -2.49 -6.80 -3.47
C ASN A 10 -1.06 -7.37 -3.50
N GLY A 11 -0.46 -7.50 -4.68
CA GLY A 11 0.91 -7.98 -4.83
C GLY A 11 1.07 -9.49 -4.79
N SER A 12 -0.01 -10.25 -4.97
CA SER A 12 0.05 -11.72 -4.87
C SER A 12 0.57 -12.42 -6.12
N PHE A 13 0.61 -11.75 -7.27
CA PHE A 13 0.91 -12.37 -8.56
C PHE A 13 1.93 -11.57 -9.37
N PRO A 14 3.23 -11.61 -8.98
CA PRO A 14 4.26 -10.83 -9.66
C PRO A 14 4.48 -11.24 -11.12
N GLU A 15 4.43 -12.55 -11.43
CA GLU A 15 4.61 -13.00 -12.80
C GLU A 15 3.49 -12.53 -13.72
N HIS A 16 2.27 -12.54 -13.23
CA HIS A 16 1.11 -12.05 -13.98
C HIS A 16 1.22 -10.54 -14.22
N LEU A 17 1.60 -9.80 -13.20
CA LEU A 17 1.81 -8.35 -13.29
C LEU A 17 2.91 -8.03 -14.30
N GLU A 18 4.04 -8.75 -14.25
CA GLU A 18 5.15 -8.56 -15.18
C GLU A 18 4.71 -8.81 -16.62
N SER A 19 3.93 -9.88 -16.86
CA SER A 19 3.37 -10.16 -18.17
C SER A 19 2.52 -9.02 -18.71
N LEU A 20 1.66 -8.46 -17.87
CA LEU A 20 0.79 -7.34 -18.27
C LEU A 20 1.60 -6.09 -18.61
N ILE A 21 2.68 -5.86 -17.88
CA ILE A 21 3.59 -4.73 -18.15
C ILE A 21 4.37 -4.96 -19.45
N ASP A 22 4.93 -6.16 -19.61
CA ASP A 22 5.73 -6.52 -20.79
C ASP A 22 4.91 -6.42 -22.07
N ASP A 23 3.65 -6.83 -22.03
CA ASP A 23 2.75 -6.80 -23.17
C ASP A 23 2.07 -5.44 -23.38
N GLU A 24 2.42 -4.45 -22.56
CA GLU A 24 1.88 -3.08 -22.62
C GLU A 24 0.35 -3.04 -22.54
N LEU A 25 -0.24 -3.94 -21.73
CA LEU A 25 -1.70 -4.07 -21.58
C LEU A 25 -2.27 -3.16 -20.50
N ILE A 26 -1.42 -2.57 -19.66
CA ILE A 26 -1.83 -1.72 -18.55
C ILE A 26 -1.06 -0.41 -18.54
N ASP A 27 -1.71 0.65 -18.08
CA ASP A 27 -1.16 2.00 -18.05
C ASP A 27 -0.84 2.47 -16.64
N TYR A 28 -1.47 1.88 -15.63
CA TYR A 28 -1.32 2.31 -14.23
C TYR A 28 -1.60 1.15 -13.28
N VAL A 29 -0.78 1.05 -12.23
CA VAL A 29 -0.94 0.04 -11.18
C VAL A 29 -1.08 0.72 -9.82
N ALA A 30 -2.14 0.39 -9.10
CA ALA A 30 -2.28 0.77 -7.70
C ALA A 30 -2.10 -0.49 -6.85
N MET A 31 -1.05 -0.52 -6.04
CA MET A 31 -0.73 -1.68 -5.22
C MET A 31 -0.92 -1.40 -3.74
N ASP A 32 -1.68 -2.24 -3.08
CA ASP A 32 -1.83 -2.18 -1.63
C ASP A 32 -0.62 -2.77 -0.92
N VAL A 33 -0.04 -2.00 -0.01
CA VAL A 33 0.98 -2.48 0.93
C VAL A 33 0.32 -2.46 2.30
N LYS A 34 0.02 -3.63 2.84
CA LYS A 34 -0.83 -3.78 4.02
C LYS A 34 -0.12 -3.50 5.34
N ALA A 35 1.19 -3.69 5.39
CA ALA A 35 2.00 -3.58 6.60
C ALA A 35 3.49 -3.56 6.24
N PRO A 36 4.40 -3.33 7.21
CA PRO A 36 5.82 -3.61 6.99
C PRO A 36 6.02 -5.04 6.48
N LEU A 37 7.05 -5.24 5.64
CA LEU A 37 7.28 -6.50 4.94
C LEU A 37 7.95 -7.54 5.85
N ASP A 38 7.35 -7.82 6.97
CA ASP A 38 7.69 -8.94 7.83
C ASP A 38 6.45 -9.83 8.01
N PHE A 39 6.71 -11.12 8.28
CA PHE A 39 5.64 -12.11 8.31
C PHE A 39 4.59 -11.84 9.38
N ASP A 40 5.02 -11.43 10.57
CA ASP A 40 4.10 -11.18 11.68
C ASP A 40 3.18 -9.98 11.41
N SER A 41 3.75 -8.88 10.92
CA SER A 41 2.97 -7.68 10.58
C SER A 41 2.00 -7.95 9.45
N TYR A 42 2.45 -8.65 8.41
CA TYR A 42 1.60 -8.96 7.26
C TYR A 42 0.51 -9.96 7.60
N THR A 43 0.80 -10.95 8.43
CA THR A 43 -0.22 -11.90 8.92
C THR A 43 -1.32 -11.18 9.67
N ARG A 44 -0.96 -10.24 10.54
CA ARG A 44 -1.90 -9.49 11.35
C ARG A 44 -2.78 -8.56 10.52
N SER A 45 -2.22 -7.92 9.49
CA SER A 45 -2.92 -6.92 8.69
C SER A 45 -3.63 -7.50 7.46
N ALA A 46 -3.09 -8.54 6.85
CA ALA A 46 -3.59 -9.08 5.59
C ALA A 46 -4.07 -10.53 5.70
N GLY A 47 -3.84 -11.20 6.84
CA GLY A 47 -4.27 -12.58 7.04
C GLY A 47 -3.53 -13.60 6.18
N ILE A 48 -2.29 -13.31 5.77
CA ILE A 48 -1.53 -14.27 4.96
C ILE A 48 -1.16 -15.50 5.77
N SER A 49 -1.10 -16.64 5.11
CA SER A 49 -0.87 -17.94 5.77
C SER A 49 0.54 -18.51 5.53
N ASP A 50 1.30 -17.96 4.59
CA ASP A 50 2.65 -18.43 4.31
C ASP A 50 3.61 -17.31 3.90
N ARG A 51 4.91 -17.60 4.00
CA ARG A 51 5.97 -16.65 3.67
C ARG A 51 6.11 -16.40 2.18
N ARG A 52 5.64 -17.30 1.34
CA ARG A 52 5.69 -17.16 -0.12
C ARG A 52 4.83 -15.98 -0.59
N THR A 53 3.71 -15.76 0.08
CA THR A 53 2.85 -14.60 -0.21
C THR A 53 3.61 -13.31 0.03
N LEU A 54 4.36 -13.22 1.12
CA LEU A 54 5.17 -12.05 1.42
C LEU A 54 6.29 -11.85 0.39
N ASP A 55 6.95 -12.93 -0.03
CA ASP A 55 7.99 -12.86 -1.07
C ASP A 55 7.40 -12.35 -2.39
N ARG A 56 6.20 -12.76 -2.74
CA ARG A 56 5.50 -12.28 -3.94
C ARG A 56 5.18 -10.79 -3.83
N VAL A 57 4.77 -10.32 -2.67
CA VAL A 57 4.53 -8.89 -2.42
C VAL A 57 5.82 -8.09 -2.64
N ARG A 58 6.94 -8.57 -2.12
CA ARG A 58 8.25 -7.95 -2.32
C ARG A 58 8.63 -7.90 -3.79
N ASP A 59 8.42 -8.99 -4.52
CA ASP A 59 8.72 -9.07 -5.95
C ASP A 59 7.88 -8.05 -6.74
N CYS A 60 6.60 -7.89 -6.39
CA CYS A 60 5.74 -6.88 -7.02
C CYS A 60 6.23 -5.46 -6.72
N ILE A 61 6.65 -5.18 -5.49
CA ILE A 61 7.20 -3.88 -5.13
C ILE A 61 8.45 -3.59 -5.96
N ASP A 62 9.39 -4.54 -6.02
CA ASP A 62 10.62 -4.38 -6.78
C ASP A 62 10.33 -4.15 -8.27
N LEU A 63 9.39 -4.88 -8.82
CA LEU A 63 8.96 -4.73 -10.21
C LEU A 63 8.42 -3.32 -10.50
N LEU A 64 7.57 -2.80 -9.62
CA LEU A 64 7.01 -1.45 -9.79
C LEU A 64 8.07 -0.37 -9.61
N LEU A 65 9.02 -0.56 -8.69
CA LEU A 65 10.11 0.38 -8.47
C LEU A 65 11.02 0.53 -9.69
N GLU A 66 11.02 -0.43 -10.62
CA GLU A 66 11.75 -0.31 -11.90
C GLU A 66 11.18 0.83 -12.76
N GLY A 67 9.94 1.23 -12.56
CA GLY A 67 9.36 2.38 -13.23
C GLY A 67 8.93 2.16 -14.67
N ARG A 68 8.70 0.92 -15.07
CA ARG A 68 8.27 0.58 -16.44
C ARG A 68 6.79 0.90 -16.71
N VAL A 69 6.02 1.14 -15.68
CA VAL A 69 4.62 1.52 -15.73
C VAL A 69 4.38 2.57 -14.66
N ASP A 70 3.43 3.45 -14.86
CA ASP A 70 3.03 4.40 -13.81
C ASP A 70 2.33 3.64 -12.68
N TYR A 71 2.60 4.05 -11.45
CA TYR A 71 2.10 3.31 -10.30
C TYR A 71 1.98 4.18 -9.05
N GLU A 72 1.23 3.64 -8.09
CA GLU A 72 1.21 4.13 -6.72
C GLU A 72 1.22 2.93 -5.77
N PHE A 73 1.84 3.10 -4.61
CA PHE A 73 1.62 2.22 -3.47
C PHE A 73 0.60 2.86 -2.54
N ARG A 74 -0.26 2.06 -1.92
CA ARG A 74 -1.28 2.55 -1.00
C ARG A 74 -1.26 1.75 0.29
N THR A 75 -1.50 2.42 1.41
CA THR A 75 -1.77 1.76 2.68
C THR A 75 -3.00 2.38 3.30
N THR A 76 -4.00 1.55 3.61
CA THR A 76 -5.13 1.98 4.43
C THR A 76 -4.68 1.92 5.88
N VAL A 77 -4.58 3.08 6.52
CA VAL A 77 -4.09 3.18 7.90
C VAL A 77 -5.23 3.01 8.89
N VAL A 78 -5.08 2.02 9.75
CA VAL A 78 -6.05 1.67 10.79
C VAL A 78 -5.35 1.82 12.14
N PRO A 79 -5.86 2.65 13.07
CA PRO A 79 -5.19 2.89 14.35
C PRO A 79 -4.85 1.63 15.14
N ALA A 80 -5.68 0.60 15.05
CA ALA A 80 -5.45 -0.68 15.73
C ALA A 80 -4.30 -1.50 15.11
N LEU A 81 -3.98 -1.28 13.83
CA LEU A 81 -3.01 -2.08 13.07
C LEU A 81 -1.73 -1.34 12.71
N HIS A 82 -1.79 -0.01 12.59
CA HIS A 82 -0.69 0.79 12.05
C HIS A 82 -0.27 1.88 13.03
N ARG A 83 0.97 1.83 13.46
CA ARG A 83 1.59 2.88 14.26
C ARG A 83 2.57 3.66 13.38
N ALA A 84 3.04 4.81 13.87
CA ALA A 84 4.04 5.60 13.14
C ALA A 84 5.28 4.79 12.81
N SER A 85 5.74 3.91 13.71
CA SER A 85 6.90 3.05 13.48
C SER A 85 6.68 2.07 12.34
N ASP A 86 5.47 1.56 12.18
CA ASP A 86 5.11 0.67 11.06
C ASP A 86 5.19 1.42 9.73
N LEU A 87 4.70 2.65 9.70
CA LEU A 87 4.73 3.49 8.51
C LEU A 87 6.16 3.90 8.14
N GLU A 88 7.02 4.14 9.12
CA GLU A 88 8.45 4.39 8.87
C GLU A 88 9.10 3.20 8.18
N LEU A 89 8.79 1.99 8.62
CA LEU A 89 9.32 0.76 8.00
C LEU A 89 8.81 0.59 6.57
N ILE A 90 7.53 0.85 6.35
CA ILE A 90 6.96 0.82 4.99
C ILE A 90 7.68 1.83 4.11
N ALA A 91 7.89 3.05 4.59
CA ALA A 91 8.58 4.10 3.85
C ALA A 91 9.98 3.69 3.42
N GLU A 92 10.72 3.02 4.30
CA GLU A 92 12.05 2.48 3.97
C GLU A 92 11.97 1.40 2.89
N GLN A 93 10.97 0.53 2.99
CA GLN A 93 10.83 -0.62 2.10
C GLN A 93 10.38 -0.26 0.69
N ILE A 94 9.73 0.90 0.52
CA ILE A 94 9.30 1.41 -0.78
C ILE A 94 10.12 2.63 -1.23
N LYS A 95 11.27 2.86 -0.61
CA LYS A 95 12.12 4.01 -0.92
C LYS A 95 12.44 4.09 -2.42
N GLY A 96 12.28 5.27 -2.97
CA GLY A 96 12.42 5.50 -4.40
C GLY A 96 11.11 5.45 -5.18
N ALA A 97 10.01 5.14 -4.53
CA ALA A 97 8.71 5.09 -5.17
C ALA A 97 8.28 6.48 -5.67
N ARG A 98 7.57 6.49 -6.79
CA ARG A 98 7.07 7.73 -7.40
C ARG A 98 5.89 8.32 -6.63
N LYS A 99 5.02 7.45 -6.09
CA LYS A 99 3.79 7.90 -5.43
C LYS A 99 3.36 6.95 -4.33
N PHE A 100 3.01 7.51 -3.19
CA PHE A 100 2.41 6.77 -2.09
C PHE A 100 1.12 7.46 -1.64
N VAL A 101 0.09 6.67 -1.39
CA VAL A 101 -1.21 7.15 -0.94
C VAL A 101 -1.52 6.58 0.44
N ILE A 102 -1.70 7.48 1.40
CA ILE A 102 -2.20 7.14 2.73
C ILE A 102 -3.71 7.22 2.65
N GLN A 103 -4.38 6.09 2.78
CA GLN A 103 -5.83 6.05 2.78
C GLN A 103 -6.33 5.92 4.21
N ASN A 104 -7.12 6.90 4.66
CA ASN A 104 -7.67 6.89 5.99
C ASN A 104 -8.79 5.85 6.08
N PHE A 105 -8.73 5.02 7.13
CA PHE A 105 -9.80 4.07 7.40
C PHE A 105 -11.04 4.84 7.90
N ILE A 106 -12.16 4.63 7.23
CA ILE A 106 -13.45 5.22 7.63
C ILE A 106 -14.38 4.07 8.00
N PRO A 107 -14.77 3.92 9.27
CA PRO A 107 -15.75 2.90 9.66
C PRO A 107 -17.07 3.18 8.95
N ARG A 108 -17.55 2.22 8.14
CA ARG A 108 -18.79 2.40 7.37
C ARG A 108 -19.99 1.76 8.01
N ASP A 109 -19.78 0.86 8.95
CA ASP A 109 -20.87 0.08 9.53
C ASP A 109 -20.82 0.10 11.04
N PRO A 110 -21.76 0.78 11.71
CA PRO A 110 -21.83 0.84 13.16
C PRO A 110 -22.44 -0.41 13.80
N ILE A 111 -22.64 -1.50 13.06
CA ILE A 111 -23.26 -2.72 13.58
C ILE A 111 -22.40 -3.40 14.66
N ASP A 112 -21.07 -3.25 14.57
CA ASP A 112 -20.17 -3.79 15.57
C ASP A 112 -19.66 -2.66 16.46
N PRO A 113 -20.13 -2.58 17.75
CA PRO A 113 -19.69 -1.53 18.66
C PRO A 113 -18.18 -1.51 18.91
N SER A 114 -17.48 -2.62 18.67
CA SER A 114 -16.02 -2.66 18.84
C SER A 114 -15.32 -1.82 17.76
N PHE A 115 -15.94 -1.58 16.62
CA PHE A 115 -15.39 -0.71 15.56
C PHE A 115 -15.62 0.78 15.84
N GLU A 116 -16.53 1.13 16.72
CA GLU A 116 -16.74 2.53 17.11
C GLU A 116 -15.56 3.08 17.91
N ASP A 117 -14.82 2.20 18.61
CA ASP A 117 -13.62 2.55 19.34
C ASP A 117 -12.38 2.62 18.45
N GLU A 118 -12.44 2.05 17.24
CA GLU A 118 -11.40 2.15 16.23
C GLU A 118 -11.65 3.38 15.37
N THR A 119 -11.36 4.54 15.94
CA THR A 119 -11.51 5.80 15.22
C THR A 119 -10.45 5.91 14.13
N SER A 120 -10.83 6.57 13.05
CA SER A 120 -9.89 7.00 12.01
C SER A 120 -8.84 7.93 12.62
N TYR A 121 -7.67 7.98 12.01
CA TYR A 121 -6.71 9.03 12.36
C TYR A 121 -7.26 10.40 11.98
N ASN A 122 -6.98 11.42 12.80
CA ASN A 122 -7.36 12.79 12.49
C ASN A 122 -6.40 13.40 11.45
N GLU A 123 -6.77 14.55 10.90
CA GLU A 123 -5.98 15.23 9.87
C GLU A 123 -4.55 15.55 10.32
N GLU A 124 -4.38 15.99 11.56
CA GLU A 124 -3.07 16.31 12.12
C GLU A 124 -2.16 15.09 12.12
N ARG A 125 -2.69 13.95 12.52
CA ARG A 125 -1.93 12.70 12.55
C ARG A 125 -1.60 12.20 11.14
N LEU A 126 -2.53 12.35 10.21
CA LEU A 126 -2.31 12.00 8.81
C LEU A 126 -1.24 12.88 8.17
N ASP A 127 -1.19 14.17 8.52
CA ASP A 127 -0.14 15.08 8.05
C ASP A 127 1.23 14.67 8.59
N GLU A 128 1.30 14.22 9.84
CA GLU A 128 2.54 13.66 10.42
C GLU A 128 3.00 12.44 9.63
N PHE A 129 2.08 11.54 9.29
CA PHE A 129 2.40 10.35 8.48
C PHE A 129 2.88 10.75 7.09
N LYS A 130 2.26 11.72 6.47
CA LYS A 130 2.68 12.25 5.18
C LYS A 130 4.13 12.73 5.21
N GLU A 131 4.54 13.40 6.29
CA GLU A 131 5.92 13.84 6.45
C GLU A 131 6.91 12.68 6.55
N LEU A 132 6.50 11.54 7.14
CA LEU A 132 7.36 10.36 7.21
C LEU A 132 7.73 9.83 5.83
N PHE A 133 6.83 9.94 4.86
CA PHE A 133 7.05 9.43 3.51
C PHE A 133 7.76 10.42 2.59
N ARG A 134 7.82 11.69 2.94
CA ARG A 134 8.38 12.74 2.09
C ARG A 134 9.80 12.50 1.62
N LYS A 135 10.62 11.88 2.45
CA LYS A 135 12.02 11.60 2.13
C LYS A 135 12.20 10.34 1.31
N SER A 136 11.19 9.48 1.30
CA SER A 136 11.28 8.15 0.67
C SER A 136 10.60 8.08 -0.69
N VAL A 137 9.59 8.92 -0.93
CA VAL A 137 8.79 8.90 -2.16
C VAL A 137 8.73 10.30 -2.78
N GLU A 138 8.53 10.34 -4.10
CA GLU A 138 8.47 11.62 -4.82
C GLU A 138 7.18 12.40 -4.49
N GLU A 139 6.06 11.71 -4.37
CA GLU A 139 4.76 12.30 -4.08
C GLU A 139 4.02 11.47 -3.03
N CYS A 140 3.50 12.10 -2.00
CA CYS A 140 2.67 11.44 -1.00
C CYS A 140 1.34 12.18 -0.85
N LEU A 141 0.24 11.45 -1.00
CA LEU A 141 -1.12 11.97 -0.91
C LEU A 141 -1.87 11.30 0.24
N VAL A 142 -2.87 12.01 0.76
CA VAL A 142 -3.81 11.47 1.74
C VAL A 142 -5.20 11.47 1.11
N ARG A 143 -5.90 10.34 1.20
CA ARG A 143 -7.28 10.17 0.72
C ARG A 143 -8.16 9.62 1.83
N GLY A 144 -9.45 9.94 1.75
CA GLY A 144 -10.47 9.46 2.66
C GLY A 144 -10.96 10.44 3.70
#